data_b155c75855dc0abf3c314bdf37cd9357
#
_entry.id   b155c75855dc0abf3c314bdf37cd9357
#
_cell.length_a   1.000
_cell.length_b   1.000
_cell.length_c   1.000
_cell.angle_alpha   90.00
_cell.angle_beta   90.00
_cell.angle_gamma   90.00
#
_symmetry.space_group_name_H-M   'P 1'
#
loop_
_entity.id
_entity.type
_entity.pdbx_description
1 polymer ?
#
loop_
_entity_poly.entity_id
_entity_poly.type
_entity_poly.pdbx_seq_one_letter_code
_entity_poly.pdbx_strand_id
1 'polypeptide(L)'
;MFELMKRICNFILLLCLVQLAVAQNRITEIRENLLGNHPDKILVVSHRADWRNAPENSLQGIQNCIDMGVDMVEIDLKRTKDGHLVVMHDKTINRTMNGKGLVEDYTLAELKAMRLKNGVACKTRHQIPTLEEVMLLC
;
A
#
# COMPACT_ATOMS: atom_id res chain seq x y z
N MET A 1 -8.51 -9.62 -39.87
CA MET A 1 -7.56 -9.53 -38.75
C MET A 1 -7.45 -8.10 -38.18
N PHE A 2 -7.19 -7.08 -38.97
CA PHE A 2 -7.02 -5.69 -38.52
C PHE A 2 -8.29 -5.07 -37.87
N GLU A 3 -9.46 -5.29 -38.45
CA GLU A 3 -10.75 -4.78 -37.92
C GLU A 3 -11.13 -5.49 -36.58
N LEU A 4 -10.81 -6.76 -36.43
CA LEU A 4 -11.03 -7.48 -35.17
C LEU A 4 -10.11 -6.95 -34.04
N MET A 5 -8.85 -6.67 -34.39
CA MET A 5 -7.92 -6.04 -33.45
C MET A 5 -8.38 -4.65 -32.98
N LYS A 6 -8.87 -3.80 -33.88
CA LYS A 6 -9.44 -2.50 -33.53
C LYS A 6 -10.64 -2.63 -32.58
N ARG A 7 -11.54 -3.55 -32.83
CA ARG A 7 -12.70 -3.81 -31.94
C ARG A 7 -12.27 -4.27 -30.56
N ILE A 8 -11.28 -5.16 -30.47
CA ILE A 8 -10.71 -5.62 -29.21
C ILE A 8 -10.06 -4.47 -28.46
N CYS A 9 -9.22 -3.66 -29.13
CA CYS A 9 -8.59 -2.49 -28.51
C CYS A 9 -9.62 -1.48 -27.98
N ASN A 10 -10.67 -1.18 -28.75
CA ASN A 10 -11.73 -0.27 -28.33
C ASN A 10 -12.51 -0.82 -27.14
N PHE A 11 -12.77 -2.13 -27.11
CA PHE A 11 -13.45 -2.77 -25.98
C PHE A 11 -12.60 -2.74 -24.71
N ILE A 12 -11.29 -3.02 -24.81
CA ILE A 12 -10.35 -2.91 -23.70
C ILE A 12 -10.27 -1.47 -23.17
N LEU A 13 -10.18 -0.49 -24.09
CA LEU A 13 -10.15 0.92 -23.73
C LEU A 13 -11.43 1.34 -22.98
N LEU A 14 -12.60 0.90 -23.48
CA LEU A 14 -13.87 1.17 -22.81
C LEU A 14 -13.92 0.55 -21.41
N LEU A 15 -13.46 -0.69 -21.23
CA LEU A 15 -13.38 -1.34 -19.94
C LEU A 15 -12.47 -0.56 -18.96
N CYS A 16 -11.29 -0.12 -19.42
CA CYS A 16 -10.39 0.71 -18.63
C CYS A 16 -11.04 2.02 -18.18
N LEU A 17 -11.76 2.70 -19.09
CA LEU A 17 -12.46 3.95 -18.77
C LEU A 17 -13.57 3.75 -17.75
N VAL A 18 -14.32 2.65 -17.84
CA VAL A 18 -15.36 2.31 -16.85
C VAL A 18 -14.74 2.02 -15.48
N GLN A 19 -13.64 1.27 -15.42
CA GLN A 19 -12.94 0.99 -14.16
C GLN A 19 -12.40 2.25 -13.49
N LEU A 20 -11.81 3.17 -14.29
CA LEU A 20 -11.34 4.47 -13.80
C LEU A 20 -12.50 5.30 -13.24
N ALA A 21 -13.64 5.33 -13.91
CA ALA A 21 -14.81 6.07 -13.42
C ALA A 21 -15.37 5.49 -12.11
N VAL A 22 -15.40 4.16 -11.98
CA VAL A 22 -15.83 3.48 -10.74
C VAL A 22 -14.88 3.77 -9.59
N ALA A 23 -13.57 3.70 -9.83
CA ALA A 23 -12.55 4.01 -8.82
C ALA A 23 -12.66 5.48 -8.36
N GLN A 24 -12.82 6.43 -9.29
CA GLN A 24 -12.98 7.84 -8.99
C GLN A 24 -14.24 8.11 -8.15
N ASN A 25 -15.35 7.45 -8.46
CA ASN A 25 -16.59 7.57 -7.68
C ASN A 25 -16.41 7.07 -6.24
N ARG A 26 -15.69 5.95 -6.04
CA ARG A 26 -15.40 5.40 -4.71
C ARG A 26 -14.56 6.35 -3.87
N ILE A 27 -13.48 6.90 -4.42
CA ILE A 27 -12.62 7.87 -3.73
C ILE A 27 -13.43 9.10 -3.31
N THR A 28 -14.29 9.60 -4.21
CA THR A 28 -15.18 10.74 -3.92
C THR A 28 -16.13 10.41 -2.78
N GLU A 29 -16.77 9.24 -2.79
CA GLU A 29 -17.66 8.78 -1.73
C GLU A 29 -16.95 8.67 -0.37
N ILE A 30 -15.77 8.05 -0.32
CA ILE A 30 -14.97 7.94 0.91
C ILE A 30 -14.60 9.33 1.44
N ARG A 31 -14.18 10.24 0.56
CA ARG A 31 -13.83 11.62 0.92
C ARG A 31 -15.05 12.37 1.48
N GLU A 32 -16.21 12.27 0.84
CA GLU A 32 -17.44 12.91 1.29
C GLU A 32 -17.88 12.35 2.64
N ASN A 33 -17.79 11.04 2.83
CA ASN A 33 -18.11 10.40 4.12
C ASN A 33 -17.12 10.81 5.22
N LEU A 34 -15.85 10.99 4.91
CA LEU A 34 -14.84 11.43 5.87
C LEU A 34 -15.01 12.90 6.29
N LEU A 35 -15.31 13.77 5.33
CA LEU A 35 -15.41 15.22 5.54
C LEU A 35 -16.82 15.71 5.85
N GLY A 36 -17.84 14.90 5.57
CA GLY A 36 -19.25 15.19 5.80
C GLY A 36 -19.72 14.72 7.17
N ASN A 37 -20.92 15.15 7.54
CA ASN A 37 -21.60 14.66 8.73
C ASN A 37 -22.59 13.54 8.34
N HIS A 38 -22.10 12.32 8.19
CA HIS A 38 -22.87 11.14 7.80
C HIS A 38 -22.87 10.11 8.94
N PRO A 39 -23.72 10.28 9.97
CA PRO A 39 -23.72 9.42 11.16
C PRO A 39 -24.02 7.93 10.87
N ASP A 40 -24.63 7.64 9.73
CA ASP A 40 -25.00 6.29 9.33
C ASP A 40 -23.93 5.57 8.50
N LYS A 41 -22.81 6.25 8.21
CA LYS A 41 -21.71 5.70 7.42
C LYS A 41 -20.52 5.33 8.33
N ILE A 42 -20.12 4.07 8.26
CA ILE A 42 -18.91 3.54 8.95
C ILE A 42 -17.81 3.40 7.92
N LEU A 43 -16.69 4.08 8.16
CA LEU A 43 -15.47 3.91 7.37
C LEU A 43 -14.55 2.91 8.07
N VAL A 44 -14.06 1.94 7.31
CA VAL A 44 -13.12 0.91 7.78
C VAL A 44 -11.69 1.35 7.46
N VAL A 45 -10.89 1.53 8.52
CA VAL A 45 -9.46 1.87 8.40
C VAL A 45 -8.62 0.68 8.82
N SER A 46 -7.77 0.20 7.94
CA SER A 46 -6.83 -0.88 8.26
C SER A 46 -5.53 -0.31 8.82
N HIS A 47 -5.25 -0.59 10.09
CA HIS A 47 -4.04 -0.16 10.79
C HIS A 47 -2.83 -0.96 10.33
N ARG A 48 -1.84 -0.28 9.72
CA ARG A 48 -0.62 -0.87 9.12
C ARG A 48 -0.92 -1.92 8.04
N ALA A 49 -2.02 -1.74 7.33
CA ALA A 49 -2.53 -2.65 6.31
C ALA A 49 -2.92 -4.06 6.85
N ASP A 50 -2.99 -5.09 5.99
CA ASP A 50 -3.33 -6.46 6.39
C ASP A 50 -2.11 -7.18 6.99
N TRP A 51 -1.78 -6.86 8.23
CA TRP A 51 -0.65 -7.44 8.97
C TRP A 51 -0.85 -8.91 9.39
N ARG A 52 -2.04 -9.47 9.21
CA ARG A 52 -2.33 -10.88 9.52
C ARG A 52 -1.85 -11.82 8.43
N ASN A 53 -2.06 -11.44 7.17
CA ASN A 53 -1.74 -12.28 6.01
C ASN A 53 -0.46 -11.83 5.28
N ALA A 54 0.07 -10.65 5.60
CA ALA A 54 1.32 -10.10 5.07
C ALA A 54 2.12 -9.40 6.18
N PRO A 55 3.38 -9.03 5.96
CA PRO A 55 4.08 -8.15 6.89
C PRO A 55 3.35 -6.82 7.06
N GLU A 56 3.30 -6.28 8.29
CA GLU A 56 2.76 -4.95 8.52
C GLU A 56 3.47 -3.90 7.64
N ASN A 57 2.73 -2.88 7.22
CA ASN A 57 3.29 -1.79 6.42
C ASN A 57 3.96 -2.27 5.11
N SER A 58 3.53 -3.39 4.52
CA SER A 58 4.05 -3.92 3.25
C SER A 58 3.13 -3.64 2.08
N LEU A 59 3.68 -3.56 0.86
CA LEU A 59 2.88 -3.43 -0.37
C LEU A 59 1.86 -4.58 -0.51
N GLN A 60 2.23 -5.80 -0.11
CA GLN A 60 1.29 -6.93 -0.14
C GLN A 60 0.13 -6.75 0.83
N GLY A 61 0.39 -6.25 2.06
CA GLY A 61 -0.66 -5.96 3.01
C GLY A 61 -1.61 -4.87 2.52
N ILE A 62 -1.08 -3.84 1.84
CA ILE A 62 -1.88 -2.77 1.23
C ILE A 62 -2.71 -3.33 0.07
N GLN A 63 -2.11 -4.15 -0.81
CA GLN A 63 -2.85 -4.80 -1.90
C GLN A 63 -3.99 -5.67 -1.38
N ASN A 64 -3.76 -6.44 -0.31
CA ASN A 64 -4.82 -7.23 0.32
C ASN A 64 -5.98 -6.34 0.82
N CYS A 65 -5.69 -5.16 1.39
CA CYS A 65 -6.71 -4.20 1.81
C CYS A 65 -7.52 -3.65 0.61
N ILE A 66 -6.85 -3.35 -0.49
CA ILE A 66 -7.49 -2.93 -1.75
C ILE A 66 -8.43 -4.03 -2.26
N ASP A 67 -7.94 -5.27 -2.31
CA ASP A 67 -8.72 -6.43 -2.79
C ASP A 67 -9.93 -6.74 -1.89
N MET A 68 -9.80 -6.52 -0.58
CA MET A 68 -10.90 -6.65 0.39
C MET A 68 -11.90 -5.48 0.34
N GLY A 69 -11.56 -4.39 -0.34
CA GLY A 69 -12.40 -3.21 -0.41
C GLY A 69 -12.42 -2.39 0.89
N VAL A 70 -11.35 -2.39 1.67
CA VAL A 70 -11.18 -1.50 2.83
C VAL A 70 -11.17 -0.04 2.37
N ASP A 71 -11.80 0.85 3.14
CA ASP A 71 -11.96 2.25 2.72
C ASP A 71 -10.65 3.04 2.81
N MET A 72 -9.86 2.81 3.84
CA MET A 72 -8.59 3.50 4.07
C MET A 72 -7.55 2.55 4.67
N VAL A 73 -6.29 2.80 4.35
CA VAL A 73 -5.15 2.14 4.98
C VAL A 73 -4.34 3.19 5.75
N GLU A 74 -4.12 2.95 7.02
CA GLU A 74 -3.18 3.74 7.82
C GLU A 74 -1.78 3.15 7.66
N ILE A 75 -0.77 4.01 7.52
CA ILE A 75 0.64 3.65 7.38
C ILE A 75 1.54 4.59 8.18
N ASP A 76 2.69 4.07 8.59
CA ASP A 76 3.69 4.83 9.35
C ASP A 76 4.90 5.18 8.48
N LEU A 77 5.46 6.36 8.65
CA LEU A 77 6.62 6.80 7.86
C LEU A 77 7.86 7.03 8.72
N LYS A 78 9.01 6.64 8.19
CA LYS A 78 10.34 6.96 8.72
C LYS A 78 11.23 7.46 7.58
N ARG A 79 12.23 8.27 7.93
CA ARG A 79 13.21 8.78 6.99
C ARG A 79 14.50 7.97 7.08
N THR A 80 15.04 7.58 5.94
CA THR A 80 16.35 6.91 5.80
C THR A 80 17.50 7.90 5.94
N LYS A 81 18.73 7.40 6.09
CA LYS A 81 19.97 8.19 6.15
C LYS A 81 20.14 9.10 4.94
N ASP A 82 19.78 8.61 3.76
CA ASP A 82 19.85 9.32 2.47
C ASP A 82 18.57 10.09 2.10
N GLY A 83 17.63 10.24 3.07
CA GLY A 83 16.50 11.16 2.97
C GLY A 83 15.22 10.61 2.38
N HIS A 84 15.15 9.33 1.99
CA HIS A 84 13.94 8.70 1.47
C HIS A 84 12.92 8.44 2.57
N LEU A 85 11.63 8.53 2.25
CA LEU A 85 10.55 8.12 3.13
C LEU A 85 10.21 6.64 2.89
N VAL A 86 10.33 5.84 3.95
CA VAL A 86 9.99 4.41 3.95
C VAL A 86 8.83 4.14 4.90
N VAL A 87 8.06 3.09 4.61
CA VAL A 87 6.89 2.73 5.41
C VAL A 87 7.30 1.78 6.53
N MET A 88 7.34 2.30 7.76
CA MET A 88 7.82 1.60 8.95
C MET A 88 7.29 2.25 10.22
N HIS A 89 6.74 1.46 11.15
CA HIS A 89 6.25 1.97 12.43
C HIS A 89 7.37 2.30 13.40
N ASP A 90 8.22 1.32 13.67
CA ASP A 90 9.25 1.42 14.70
C ASP A 90 10.40 2.34 14.26
N LYS A 91 11.08 2.97 15.22
CA LYS A 91 12.34 3.68 14.97
C LYS A 91 13.45 2.73 14.54
N THR A 92 13.38 1.45 14.98
CA THR A 92 14.36 0.42 14.64
C THR A 92 13.77 -0.64 13.73
N ILE A 93 14.64 -1.30 12.96
CA ILE A 93 14.27 -2.40 12.06
C ILE A 93 14.19 -3.77 12.76
N ASN A 94 14.49 -3.85 14.05
CA ASN A 94 14.74 -5.08 14.80
C ASN A 94 13.55 -6.06 14.78
N ARG A 95 12.34 -5.55 14.97
CA ARG A 95 11.13 -6.36 15.08
C ARG A 95 10.64 -6.81 13.71
N THR A 96 10.59 -5.91 12.76
CA THR A 96 9.88 -6.09 11.48
C THR A 96 10.80 -6.44 10.30
N MET A 97 12.12 -6.40 10.46
CA MET A 97 13.08 -6.76 9.41
C MET A 97 14.14 -7.75 9.93
N ASN A 98 14.86 -8.38 8.99
CA ASN A 98 15.96 -9.30 9.28
C ASN A 98 17.30 -8.58 9.53
N GLY A 99 17.26 -7.38 10.10
CA GLY A 99 18.39 -6.55 10.50
C GLY A 99 18.23 -6.04 11.93
N LYS A 100 19.14 -5.15 12.37
CA LYS A 100 19.12 -4.47 13.66
C LYS A 100 19.62 -3.03 13.51
N GLY A 101 19.12 -2.10 14.30
CA GLY A 101 19.54 -0.70 14.33
C GLY A 101 18.40 0.26 13.97
N LEU A 102 18.71 1.55 13.92
CA LEU A 102 17.76 2.60 13.59
C LEU A 102 17.52 2.66 12.07
N VAL A 103 16.32 3.00 11.65
CA VAL A 103 16.00 3.22 10.23
C VAL A 103 16.87 4.34 9.63
N GLU A 104 17.09 5.41 10.41
CA GLU A 104 17.87 6.59 10.00
C GLU A 104 19.37 6.35 9.83
N ASP A 105 19.89 5.21 10.30
CA ASP A 105 21.29 4.83 10.11
C ASP A 105 21.55 4.17 8.75
N TYR A 106 20.50 3.76 8.04
CA TYR A 106 20.57 3.02 6.77
C TYR A 106 20.13 3.87 5.59
N THR A 107 20.82 3.69 4.47
CA THR A 107 20.35 4.16 3.16
C THR A 107 19.17 3.32 2.68
N LEU A 108 18.38 3.85 1.73
CA LEU A 108 17.31 3.09 1.10
C LEU A 108 17.81 1.78 0.48
N ALA A 109 18.96 1.82 -0.19
CA ALA A 109 19.55 0.63 -0.84
C ALA A 109 19.87 -0.48 0.18
N GLU A 110 20.41 -0.13 1.34
CA GLU A 110 20.71 -1.08 2.42
C GLU A 110 19.42 -1.69 3.00
N LEU A 111 18.39 -0.88 3.23
CA LEU A 111 17.08 -1.37 3.70
C LEU A 111 16.40 -2.28 2.67
N LYS A 112 16.47 -1.93 1.38
CA LYS A 112 15.90 -2.76 0.29
C LYS A 112 16.63 -4.10 0.12
N ALA A 113 17.89 -4.21 0.51
CA ALA A 113 18.62 -5.48 0.53
C ALA A 113 18.12 -6.46 1.60
N MET A 114 17.49 -5.93 2.67
CA MET A 114 16.88 -6.72 3.76
C MET A 114 15.46 -7.16 3.39
N ARG A 115 14.86 -7.95 4.27
CA ARG A 115 13.50 -8.48 4.10
C ARG A 115 12.66 -8.22 5.34
N LEU A 116 11.38 -7.95 5.12
CA LEU A 116 10.37 -7.87 6.17
C LEU A 116 10.12 -9.24 6.79
N LYS A 117 9.76 -9.24 8.06
CA LYS A 117 9.24 -10.38 8.82
C LYS A 117 7.72 -10.26 8.90
N ASN A 118 7.04 -11.40 8.96
CA ASN A 118 5.62 -11.46 9.27
C ASN A 118 5.34 -11.35 10.77
N GLY A 119 4.06 -11.38 11.17
CA GLY A 119 3.62 -11.25 12.56
C GLY A 119 4.16 -12.30 13.52
N VAL A 120 4.69 -13.43 13.02
CA VAL A 120 5.35 -14.48 13.81
C VAL A 120 6.89 -14.44 13.69
N ALA A 121 7.42 -13.29 13.30
CA ALA A 121 8.86 -13.01 13.15
C ALA A 121 9.62 -13.85 12.10
N CYS A 122 8.90 -14.56 11.22
CA CYS A 122 9.52 -15.27 10.10
C CYS A 122 9.89 -14.31 8.98
N LYS A 123 11.11 -14.46 8.43
CA LYS A 123 11.57 -13.71 7.26
C LYS A 123 10.69 -14.06 6.05
N THR A 124 10.28 -13.04 5.32
CA THR A 124 9.52 -13.16 4.07
C THR A 124 10.34 -12.78 2.86
N ARG A 125 9.73 -12.77 1.66
CA ARG A 125 10.32 -12.24 0.43
C ARG A 125 10.12 -10.71 0.28
N HIS A 126 9.26 -10.11 1.10
CA HIS A 126 8.86 -8.71 0.97
C HIS A 126 9.96 -7.76 1.45
N GLN A 127 10.07 -6.63 0.77
CA GLN A 127 10.98 -5.54 1.10
C GLN A 127 10.20 -4.40 1.78
N ILE A 128 10.92 -3.53 2.49
CA ILE A 128 10.34 -2.29 3.02
C ILE A 128 9.88 -1.41 1.86
N PRO A 129 8.64 -0.90 1.84
CA PRO A 129 8.19 0.02 0.81
C PRO A 129 8.71 1.43 1.05
N THR A 130 8.84 2.19 -0.03
CA THR A 130 8.87 3.66 0.03
C THR A 130 7.44 4.21 0.02
N LEU A 131 7.28 5.46 0.46
CA LEU A 131 6.00 6.18 0.32
C LEU A 131 5.58 6.26 -1.16
N GLU A 132 6.53 6.51 -2.06
CA GLU A 132 6.27 6.59 -3.50
C GLU A 132 5.68 5.29 -4.05
N GLU A 133 6.25 4.12 -3.68
CA GLU A 133 5.73 2.82 -4.10
C GLU A 133 4.30 2.58 -3.58
N VAL A 134 3.97 3.04 -2.37
CA VAL A 134 2.61 2.95 -1.83
C VAL A 134 1.65 3.85 -2.60
N MET A 135 2.04 5.10 -2.87
CA MET A 135 1.21 6.05 -3.61
C MET A 135 0.96 5.63 -5.06
N LEU A 136 1.88 4.87 -5.65
CA LEU A 136 1.70 4.29 -7.00
C LEU A 136 0.80 3.04 -7.00
N LEU A 137 0.67 2.38 -5.85
CA LEU A 137 -0.19 1.20 -5.69
C LEU A 137 -1.65 1.58 -5.47
N CYS A 138 -1.91 2.68 -4.75
CA CYS A 138 -3.24 3.19 -4.41
C CYS A 138 -3.81 4.10 -5.50
#